data_697b100a68a1afd56ff50a62a7ca082e
#
_entry.id   697b100a68a1afd56ff50a62a7ca082e
#
_cell.length_a   1.000
_cell.length_b   1.000
_cell.length_c   1.000
_cell.angle_alpha   90.00
_cell.angle_beta   90.00
_cell.angle_gamma   90.00
#
_symmetry.space_group_name_H-M   'P 1'
#
loop_
_entity.id
_entity.type
_entity.pdbx_description
1 polymer ?
#
loop_
_entity_poly.entity_id
_entity_poly.type
_entity_poly.pdbx_seq_one_letter_code
_entity_poly.pdbx_strand_id
1 'polypeptide(L)'
;ALAPNDLNLANTFMQLMKAGNIDVTRTHTTPWNKLWMGAADKNGIGVSFEGTWPWLMIHSTPLPDAKLIEMWKEEFLSLLKKYRNHPSLLFWTVNNEMKFYDNDNDLERAKEKYRVISDVVKEMRRIDPTRPICFDSNYQAKGKKEKYGADFMNTIDDGDIDDMHAYYNWYDYSLFRFFNGEFQKRFKMVDRPLISQEMSTGYPNNETGHPTRSYQLIHQNPQSLIGYECYDFSNPQSFLNVQAFITGELAEALRRSNDQASGIMHFALLTWFRQVYDYQKIEPYPTYYALKRALQSILVSAELWGRNLYGGEKLPTRIYVVNDREDGTDLK
;
A
#
# COMPACT_ATOMS: atom_id res chain seq x y z
N ALA A 1 -12.32 1.33 -2.28
CA ALA A 1 -12.42 2.76 -2.08
C ALA A 1 -13.60 3.33 -2.87
N LEU A 2 -14.45 4.14 -2.24
CA LEU A 2 -15.54 4.79 -2.93
C LEU A 2 -14.99 5.87 -3.87
N ALA A 3 -15.47 5.88 -5.10
CA ALA A 3 -15.17 6.90 -6.09
C ALA A 3 -16.51 7.53 -6.55
N PRO A 4 -17.08 8.46 -5.76
CA PRO A 4 -18.33 9.12 -6.09
C PRO A 4 -18.29 9.77 -7.48
N ASN A 5 -19.43 9.86 -8.14
CA ASN A 5 -19.53 10.48 -9.45
C ASN A 5 -19.56 12.02 -9.32
N ASP A 6 -18.50 12.58 -8.73
CA ASP A 6 -18.30 14.00 -8.48
C ASP A 6 -16.90 14.41 -8.94
N LEU A 7 -16.84 15.21 -10.00
CA LEU A 7 -15.60 15.68 -10.61
C LEU A 7 -14.86 16.69 -9.71
N ASN A 8 -15.58 17.53 -8.98
CA ASN A 8 -14.97 18.51 -8.09
C ASN A 8 -14.28 17.79 -6.94
N LEU A 9 -14.97 16.81 -6.35
CA LEU A 9 -14.40 15.99 -5.30
C LEU A 9 -13.15 15.23 -5.78
N ALA A 10 -13.23 14.59 -6.95
CA ALA A 10 -12.10 13.88 -7.54
C ALA A 10 -10.89 14.81 -7.75
N ASN A 11 -11.10 15.99 -8.36
CA ASN A 11 -10.02 16.97 -8.54
C ASN A 11 -9.44 17.45 -7.21
N THR A 12 -10.28 17.72 -6.21
CA THR A 12 -9.83 18.16 -4.89
C THR A 12 -8.93 17.14 -4.24
N PHE A 13 -9.30 15.85 -4.28
CA PHE A 13 -8.43 14.79 -3.76
C PHE A 13 -7.10 14.69 -4.50
N MET A 14 -7.09 14.77 -5.84
CA MET A 14 -5.84 14.72 -6.59
C MET A 14 -4.93 15.92 -6.27
N GLN A 15 -5.52 17.11 -6.10
CA GLN A 15 -4.78 18.31 -5.69
C GLN A 15 -4.23 18.19 -4.27
N LEU A 16 -5.00 17.64 -3.33
CA LEU A 16 -4.53 17.37 -1.97
C LEU A 16 -3.39 16.35 -1.97
N MET A 17 -3.47 15.30 -2.77
CA MET A 17 -2.38 14.35 -2.93
C MET A 17 -1.11 15.06 -3.42
N LYS A 18 -1.20 15.81 -4.51
CA LYS A 18 -0.07 16.56 -5.06
C LYS A 18 0.52 17.53 -4.04
N ALA A 19 -0.33 18.30 -3.36
CA ALA A 19 0.09 19.21 -2.29
C ALA A 19 0.70 18.48 -1.07
N GLY A 20 0.38 17.21 -0.90
CA GLY A 20 0.91 16.32 0.15
C GLY A 20 2.14 15.53 -0.24
N ASN A 21 2.76 15.80 -1.40
CA ASN A 21 3.88 15.03 -1.95
C ASN A 21 3.53 13.54 -2.20
N ILE A 22 2.28 13.27 -2.53
CA ILE A 22 1.79 11.92 -2.84
C ILE A 22 1.61 11.84 -4.35
N ASP A 23 2.49 11.14 -5.03
CA ASP A 23 2.51 11.05 -6.49
C ASP A 23 1.76 9.82 -7.02
N VAL A 24 1.51 8.82 -6.18
CA VAL A 24 0.90 7.55 -6.57
C VAL A 24 -0.16 7.12 -5.58
N THR A 25 -1.24 6.53 -6.09
CA THR A 25 -2.30 5.92 -5.27
C THR A 25 -2.75 4.58 -5.87
N ARG A 26 -3.58 3.86 -5.15
CA ARG A 26 -4.12 2.56 -5.54
C ARG A 26 -5.64 2.54 -5.46
N THR A 27 -6.27 1.85 -6.41
CA THR A 27 -7.70 1.56 -6.36
C THR A 27 -7.94 0.26 -5.59
N HIS A 28 -7.95 0.33 -4.26
CA HIS A 28 -8.08 -0.87 -3.44
C HIS A 28 -9.43 -1.57 -3.65
N THR A 29 -9.40 -2.79 -4.18
CA THR A 29 -10.52 -3.73 -4.43
C THR A 29 -11.70 -3.18 -5.23
N THR A 30 -11.68 -1.93 -5.63
CA THR A 30 -12.76 -1.29 -6.38
C THR A 30 -12.20 -0.36 -7.44
N PRO A 31 -12.43 -0.61 -8.72
CA PRO A 31 -11.94 0.24 -9.79
C PRO A 31 -12.53 1.65 -9.71
N TRP A 32 -11.74 2.64 -10.04
CA TRP A 32 -12.21 4.02 -10.17
C TRP A 32 -13.05 4.20 -11.42
N ASN A 33 -13.99 5.13 -11.37
CA ASN A 33 -14.75 5.56 -12.54
C ASN A 33 -13.91 6.53 -13.40
N LYS A 34 -14.44 6.88 -14.59
CA LYS A 34 -13.74 7.75 -15.55
C LYS A 34 -13.43 9.15 -15.01
N LEU A 35 -14.24 9.68 -14.09
CA LEU A 35 -14.01 11.02 -13.54
C LEU A 35 -12.77 11.04 -12.66
N TRP A 36 -12.60 10.02 -11.83
CA TRP A 36 -11.43 9.90 -10.94
C TRP A 36 -10.16 9.62 -11.73
N MET A 37 -10.22 8.75 -12.75
CA MET A 37 -9.08 8.51 -13.64
C MET A 37 -8.70 9.77 -14.42
N GLY A 38 -9.69 10.50 -14.96
CA GLY A 38 -9.42 11.77 -15.64
C GLY A 38 -8.91 12.87 -14.71
N ALA A 39 -9.33 12.88 -13.45
CA ALA A 39 -8.78 13.79 -12.44
C ALA A 39 -7.31 13.43 -12.13
N ALA A 40 -6.97 12.14 -12.03
CA ALA A 40 -5.60 11.69 -11.86
C ALA A 40 -4.72 12.10 -13.05
N ASP A 41 -5.19 11.86 -14.29
CA ASP A 41 -4.49 12.29 -15.51
C ASP A 41 -4.20 13.80 -15.51
N LYS A 42 -5.20 14.61 -15.18
CA LYS A 42 -5.10 16.07 -15.17
C LYS A 42 -4.11 16.59 -14.12
N ASN A 43 -4.04 15.94 -12.97
CA ASN A 43 -3.23 16.40 -11.83
C ASN A 43 -1.87 15.68 -11.73
N GLY A 44 -1.57 14.75 -12.63
CA GLY A 44 -0.31 14.00 -12.64
C GLY A 44 -0.15 13.07 -11.44
N ILE A 45 -1.22 12.38 -11.04
CA ILE A 45 -1.20 11.36 -9.97
C ILE A 45 -1.19 9.99 -10.60
N GLY A 46 -0.15 9.21 -10.33
CA GLY A 46 -0.05 7.82 -10.76
C GLY A 46 -1.05 6.91 -10.06
N VAL A 47 -1.50 5.87 -10.76
CA VAL A 47 -2.50 4.93 -10.24
C VAL A 47 -2.03 3.49 -10.44
N SER A 48 -1.95 2.73 -9.34
CA SER A 48 -2.02 1.29 -9.36
C SER A 48 -3.48 0.89 -9.50
N PHE A 49 -3.84 0.34 -10.65
CA PHE A 49 -5.23 -0.01 -10.93
C PHE A 49 -5.47 -1.47 -10.58
N GLU A 50 -6.27 -1.69 -9.55
CA GLU A 50 -6.57 -3.03 -9.05
C GLU A 50 -7.81 -3.62 -9.70
N GLY A 51 -7.77 -4.95 -9.88
CA GLY A 51 -8.88 -5.73 -10.39
C GLY A 51 -10.08 -5.75 -9.47
N THR A 52 -11.18 -6.21 -10.01
CA THR A 52 -12.40 -6.53 -9.28
C THR A 52 -12.31 -7.92 -8.64
N TRP A 53 -13.21 -8.25 -7.74
CA TRP A 53 -13.34 -9.58 -7.14
C TRP A 53 -12.13 -10.01 -6.29
N PRO A 54 -11.69 -9.20 -5.32
CA PRO A 54 -10.64 -9.58 -4.42
C PRO A 54 -11.06 -10.81 -3.61
N TRP A 55 -10.06 -11.59 -3.18
CA TRP A 55 -10.24 -12.77 -2.32
C TRP A 55 -11.05 -13.93 -2.94
N LEU A 56 -11.26 -13.93 -4.25
CA LEU A 56 -11.95 -15.00 -4.95
C LEU A 56 -11.29 -16.38 -4.76
N MET A 57 -9.98 -16.40 -4.59
CA MET A 57 -9.16 -17.61 -4.44
C MET A 57 -8.32 -17.59 -3.16
N ILE A 58 -8.88 -17.05 -2.10
CA ILE A 58 -8.16 -16.85 -0.85
C ILE A 58 -7.74 -18.16 -0.17
N HIS A 59 -6.55 -18.16 0.43
CA HIS A 59 -6.03 -19.18 1.35
C HIS A 59 -6.32 -20.63 0.88
N SER A 60 -6.83 -21.46 1.81
CA SER A 60 -7.15 -22.87 1.60
C SER A 60 -8.56 -23.13 1.03
N THR A 61 -9.26 -22.09 0.55
CA THR A 61 -10.56 -22.29 -0.10
C THR A 61 -10.43 -23.09 -1.39
N PRO A 62 -11.43 -23.88 -1.80
CA PRO A 62 -11.47 -24.48 -3.13
C PRO A 62 -11.39 -23.43 -4.23
N LEU A 63 -11.05 -23.86 -5.46
CA LEU A 63 -11.27 -22.99 -6.61
C LEU A 63 -12.76 -22.63 -6.71
N PRO A 64 -13.05 -21.39 -7.10
CA PRO A 64 -14.40 -20.99 -7.47
C PRO A 64 -14.92 -21.80 -8.66
N ASP A 65 -16.24 -21.76 -8.84
CA ASP A 65 -16.86 -22.31 -10.02
C ASP A 65 -16.26 -21.74 -11.31
N ALA A 66 -16.07 -22.57 -12.33
CA ALA A 66 -15.44 -22.19 -13.59
C ALA A 66 -16.14 -21.00 -14.27
N LYS A 67 -17.47 -20.92 -14.17
CA LYS A 67 -18.24 -19.81 -14.72
C LYS A 67 -17.96 -18.51 -13.96
N LEU A 68 -17.79 -18.57 -12.65
CA LEU A 68 -17.42 -17.39 -11.85
C LEU A 68 -16.00 -16.90 -12.19
N ILE A 69 -15.06 -17.82 -12.38
CA ILE A 69 -13.69 -17.47 -12.83
C ILE A 69 -13.74 -16.78 -14.20
N GLU A 70 -14.50 -17.30 -15.15
CA GLU A 70 -14.62 -16.71 -16.47
C GLU A 70 -15.26 -15.33 -16.43
N MET A 71 -16.33 -15.14 -15.65
CA MET A 71 -16.95 -13.83 -15.44
C MET A 71 -15.98 -12.81 -14.85
N TRP A 72 -15.19 -13.20 -13.84
CA TRP A 72 -14.15 -12.34 -13.25
C TRP A 72 -13.11 -11.94 -14.31
N LYS A 73 -12.63 -12.90 -15.08
CA LYS A 73 -11.66 -12.66 -16.15
C LYS A 73 -12.21 -11.70 -17.21
N GLU A 74 -13.42 -11.95 -17.72
CA GLU A 74 -14.07 -11.08 -18.72
C GLU A 74 -14.24 -9.64 -18.20
N GLU A 75 -14.71 -9.49 -16.96
CA GLU A 75 -14.87 -8.18 -16.34
C GLU A 75 -13.53 -7.45 -16.23
N PHE A 76 -12.50 -8.10 -15.71
CA PHE A 76 -11.20 -7.49 -15.54
C PHE A 76 -10.55 -7.10 -16.88
N LEU A 77 -10.59 -7.99 -17.88
CA LEU A 77 -10.09 -7.69 -19.22
C LEU A 77 -10.88 -6.57 -19.92
N SER A 78 -12.16 -6.45 -19.63
CA SER A 78 -12.99 -5.31 -20.06
C SER A 78 -12.52 -3.99 -19.43
N LEU A 79 -12.21 -4.01 -18.15
CA LEU A 79 -11.63 -2.84 -17.46
C LEU A 79 -10.28 -2.43 -18.04
N LEU A 80 -9.40 -3.40 -18.35
CA LEU A 80 -8.14 -3.12 -19.05
C LEU A 80 -8.36 -2.37 -20.36
N LYS A 81 -9.22 -2.89 -21.23
CA LYS A 81 -9.54 -2.26 -22.52
C LYS A 81 -10.05 -0.84 -22.35
N LYS A 82 -10.84 -0.61 -21.30
CA LYS A 82 -11.46 0.68 -20.99
C LYS A 82 -10.45 1.72 -20.51
N TYR A 83 -9.48 1.30 -19.67
CA TYR A 83 -8.63 2.25 -18.93
C TYR A 83 -7.17 2.28 -19.38
N ARG A 84 -6.68 1.35 -20.19
CA ARG A 84 -5.27 1.26 -20.60
C ARG A 84 -4.69 2.52 -21.25
N ASN A 85 -5.52 3.42 -21.76
CA ASN A 85 -5.03 4.65 -22.41
C ASN A 85 -4.93 5.86 -21.46
N HIS A 86 -5.19 5.68 -20.15
CA HIS A 86 -4.99 6.73 -19.18
C HIS A 86 -3.50 6.88 -18.86
N PRO A 87 -2.90 8.07 -19.03
CA PRO A 87 -1.48 8.27 -18.72
C PRO A 87 -1.15 8.14 -17.24
N SER A 88 -2.11 8.39 -16.36
CA SER A 88 -1.96 8.19 -14.91
C SER A 88 -1.85 6.72 -14.50
N LEU A 89 -2.33 5.79 -15.32
CA LEU A 89 -2.26 4.37 -14.99
C LEU A 89 -0.82 3.88 -15.13
N LEU A 90 -0.16 3.56 -14.01
CA LEU A 90 1.24 3.15 -13.99
C LEU A 90 1.40 1.64 -14.15
N PHE A 91 0.60 0.86 -13.45
CA PHE A 91 0.63 -0.59 -13.51
C PHE A 91 -0.71 -1.20 -13.06
N TRP A 92 -0.86 -2.47 -13.38
CA TRP A 92 -2.05 -3.26 -13.03
C TRP A 92 -1.77 -4.12 -11.80
N THR A 93 -2.74 -4.22 -10.91
CA THR A 93 -2.73 -5.17 -9.79
C THR A 93 -3.89 -6.13 -9.95
N VAL A 94 -3.61 -7.43 -10.03
CA VAL A 94 -4.65 -8.41 -10.41
C VAL A 94 -5.63 -8.66 -9.28
N ASN A 95 -5.12 -8.75 -8.05
CA ASN A 95 -5.95 -9.04 -6.88
C ASN A 95 -5.33 -8.48 -5.60
N ASN A 96 -5.95 -8.76 -4.45
CA ASN A 96 -5.49 -8.31 -3.15
C ASN A 96 -5.45 -9.44 -2.12
N GLU A 97 -4.28 -9.64 -1.50
CA GLU A 97 -4.08 -10.51 -0.33
C GLU A 97 -4.71 -11.91 -0.44
N MET A 98 -4.65 -12.53 -1.58
CA MET A 98 -5.15 -13.90 -1.75
C MET A 98 -4.43 -14.90 -0.84
N LYS A 99 -3.14 -14.73 -0.64
CA LYS A 99 -2.30 -15.48 0.33
C LYS A 99 -2.36 -17.02 0.21
N PHE A 100 -2.95 -17.56 -0.84
CA PHE A 100 -2.97 -19.01 -1.06
C PHE A 100 -1.54 -19.55 -1.24
N TYR A 101 -0.68 -18.75 -1.84
CA TYR A 101 0.72 -19.08 -2.09
C TYR A 101 1.56 -19.25 -0.80
N ASP A 102 1.11 -18.70 0.32
CA ASP A 102 1.79 -18.83 1.62
C ASP A 102 1.03 -19.73 2.59
N ASN A 103 -0.28 -19.63 2.63
CA ASN A 103 -1.13 -20.17 3.69
C ASN A 103 -1.96 -21.40 3.29
N ASP A 104 -1.83 -21.91 2.05
CA ASP A 104 -2.46 -23.15 1.64
C ASP A 104 -1.47 -24.32 1.81
N ASN A 105 -1.87 -25.33 2.59
CA ASN A 105 -1.09 -26.56 2.78
C ASN A 105 -1.27 -27.57 1.64
N ASP A 106 -2.32 -27.42 0.82
CA ASP A 106 -2.56 -28.22 -0.37
C ASP A 106 -1.84 -27.56 -1.56
N LEU A 107 -0.65 -28.07 -1.87
CA LEU A 107 0.18 -27.50 -2.94
C LEU A 107 -0.45 -27.64 -4.32
N GLU A 108 -1.21 -28.70 -4.60
CA GLU A 108 -1.82 -28.87 -5.90
C GLU A 108 -2.97 -27.88 -6.09
N ARG A 109 -3.79 -27.68 -5.08
CA ARG A 109 -4.82 -26.62 -5.10
C ARG A 109 -4.21 -25.23 -5.29
N ALA A 110 -3.12 -24.94 -4.61
CA ALA A 110 -2.39 -23.69 -4.79
C ALA A 110 -1.83 -23.53 -6.21
N LYS A 111 -1.27 -24.59 -6.79
CA LYS A 111 -0.80 -24.60 -8.19
C LYS A 111 -1.94 -24.38 -9.18
N GLU A 112 -3.12 -24.94 -8.95
CA GLU A 112 -4.30 -24.68 -9.79
C GLU A 112 -4.67 -23.19 -9.77
N LYS A 113 -4.70 -22.56 -8.59
CA LYS A 113 -4.95 -21.13 -8.46
C LYS A 113 -3.88 -20.28 -9.20
N TYR A 114 -2.62 -20.66 -9.08
CA TYR A 114 -1.55 -20.01 -9.85
C TYR A 114 -1.81 -20.06 -11.36
N ARG A 115 -2.20 -21.23 -11.89
CA ARG A 115 -2.48 -21.39 -13.32
C ARG A 115 -3.59 -20.45 -13.76
N VAL A 116 -4.71 -20.41 -13.02
CA VAL A 116 -5.86 -19.56 -13.34
C VAL A 116 -5.46 -18.09 -13.39
N ILE A 117 -4.73 -17.61 -12.37
CA ILE A 117 -4.34 -16.20 -12.32
C ILE A 117 -3.27 -15.88 -13.37
N SER A 118 -2.29 -16.76 -13.55
CA SER A 118 -1.26 -16.64 -14.58
C SER A 118 -1.87 -16.54 -16.00
N ASP A 119 -2.92 -17.28 -16.28
CA ASP A 119 -3.59 -17.20 -17.58
C ASP A 119 -4.26 -15.85 -17.78
N VAL A 120 -4.84 -15.27 -16.72
CA VAL A 120 -5.34 -13.89 -16.78
C VAL A 120 -4.21 -12.89 -17.01
N VAL A 121 -3.09 -13.02 -16.31
CA VAL A 121 -1.90 -12.15 -16.52
C VAL A 121 -1.40 -12.22 -17.96
N LYS A 122 -1.31 -13.42 -18.54
CA LYS A 122 -0.92 -13.59 -19.95
C LYS A 122 -1.87 -12.89 -20.92
N GLU A 123 -3.19 -12.98 -20.68
CA GLU A 123 -4.18 -12.23 -21.48
C GLU A 123 -4.07 -10.71 -21.28
N MET A 124 -3.81 -10.27 -20.05
CA MET A 124 -3.57 -8.84 -19.77
C MET A 124 -2.41 -8.31 -20.60
N ARG A 125 -1.28 -9.05 -20.68
CA ARG A 125 -0.13 -8.65 -21.50
C ARG A 125 -0.43 -8.56 -22.99
N ARG A 126 -1.36 -9.36 -23.50
CA ARG A 126 -1.82 -9.26 -24.90
C ARG A 126 -2.61 -7.99 -25.16
N ILE A 127 -3.38 -7.52 -24.17
CA ILE A 127 -4.21 -6.32 -24.27
C ILE A 127 -3.41 -5.05 -24.01
N ASP A 128 -2.55 -5.09 -22.98
CA ASP A 128 -1.67 -3.98 -22.59
C ASP A 128 -0.24 -4.49 -22.34
N PRO A 129 0.60 -4.54 -23.39
CA PRO A 129 1.99 -4.98 -23.25
C PRO A 129 2.92 -3.91 -22.69
N THR A 130 2.40 -2.73 -22.36
CA THR A 130 3.20 -1.55 -22.03
C THR A 130 3.38 -1.32 -20.53
N ARG A 131 2.53 -1.93 -19.69
CA ARG A 131 2.55 -1.69 -18.26
C ARG A 131 2.94 -2.93 -17.47
N PRO A 132 3.71 -2.75 -16.38
CA PRO A 132 3.99 -3.82 -15.45
C PRO A 132 2.72 -4.34 -14.78
N ILE A 133 2.79 -5.56 -14.29
CA ILE A 133 1.70 -6.25 -13.58
C ILE A 133 2.19 -6.70 -12.21
N CYS A 134 1.44 -6.35 -11.17
CA CYS A 134 1.53 -6.93 -9.83
C CYS A 134 0.54 -8.10 -9.74
N PHE A 135 1.04 -9.30 -9.49
CA PHE A 135 0.25 -10.54 -9.49
C PHE A 135 -0.84 -10.54 -8.40
N ASP A 136 -0.49 -10.09 -7.23
CA ASP A 136 -1.39 -9.92 -6.09
C ASP A 136 -0.79 -8.88 -5.15
N SER A 137 -1.57 -7.96 -4.64
CA SER A 137 -1.09 -7.04 -3.62
C SER A 137 -0.77 -7.81 -2.35
N ASN A 138 0.45 -7.64 -1.85
CA ASN A 138 1.12 -8.44 -0.82
C ASN A 138 1.70 -9.79 -1.30
N TYR A 139 2.13 -9.88 -2.56
CA TYR A 139 2.81 -11.05 -3.12
C TYR A 139 4.30 -10.77 -3.38
N GLN A 140 5.14 -11.75 -3.05
CA GLN A 140 6.56 -11.76 -3.40
C GLN A 140 6.91 -13.08 -4.07
N ALA A 141 7.64 -13.03 -5.18
CA ALA A 141 8.10 -14.21 -5.91
C ALA A 141 9.19 -15.00 -5.17
N LYS A 142 9.90 -14.32 -4.27
CA LYS A 142 10.97 -14.91 -3.47
C LYS A 142 10.48 -16.17 -2.72
N GLY A 143 11.26 -17.26 -2.80
CA GLY A 143 10.97 -18.53 -2.14
C GLY A 143 9.89 -19.38 -2.82
N LYS A 144 9.19 -18.88 -3.84
CA LYS A 144 8.11 -19.64 -4.51
C LYS A 144 8.66 -20.80 -5.35
N LYS A 145 9.81 -20.62 -5.98
CA LYS A 145 10.47 -21.72 -6.72
C LYS A 145 10.90 -22.87 -5.81
N GLU A 146 11.33 -22.56 -4.58
CA GLU A 146 11.67 -23.58 -3.58
C GLU A 146 10.42 -24.33 -3.11
N LYS A 147 9.31 -23.59 -2.87
CA LYS A 147 8.06 -24.15 -2.36
C LYS A 147 7.29 -24.98 -3.39
N TYR A 148 7.21 -24.51 -4.63
CA TYR A 148 6.33 -25.09 -5.67
C TYR A 148 7.09 -25.87 -6.75
N GLY A 149 8.42 -25.80 -6.76
CA GLY A 149 9.28 -26.36 -7.79
C GLY A 149 9.57 -25.38 -8.92
N ALA A 150 10.84 -25.31 -9.33
CA ALA A 150 11.30 -24.40 -10.38
C ALA A 150 10.60 -24.66 -11.71
N ASP A 151 10.42 -25.92 -12.10
CA ASP A 151 9.76 -26.31 -13.36
C ASP A 151 8.34 -25.77 -13.42
N PHE A 152 7.57 -25.90 -12.33
CA PHE A 152 6.23 -25.36 -12.26
C PHE A 152 6.24 -23.83 -12.35
N MET A 153 7.03 -23.16 -11.51
CA MET A 153 7.06 -21.69 -11.46
C MET A 153 7.54 -21.06 -12.77
N ASN A 154 8.38 -21.75 -13.54
CA ASN A 154 8.81 -21.28 -14.85
C ASN A 154 7.68 -21.31 -15.90
N THR A 155 6.58 -22.00 -15.65
CA THR A 155 5.36 -21.97 -16.51
C THR A 155 4.39 -20.87 -16.14
N ILE A 156 4.58 -20.26 -14.98
CA ILE A 156 3.69 -19.25 -14.40
C ILE A 156 4.17 -17.85 -14.76
N ASP A 157 3.25 -17.01 -15.23
CA ASP A 157 3.46 -15.57 -15.27
C ASP A 157 2.89 -14.98 -13.97
N ASP A 158 3.76 -14.70 -13.02
CA ASP A 158 3.44 -14.13 -11.71
C ASP A 158 3.75 -12.64 -11.62
N GLY A 159 3.73 -11.95 -12.77
CA GLY A 159 3.88 -10.50 -12.86
C GLY A 159 5.33 -10.01 -12.84
N ASP A 160 5.47 -8.71 -12.65
CA ASP A 160 6.75 -7.97 -12.75
C ASP A 160 7.15 -7.29 -11.45
N ILE A 161 6.21 -7.10 -10.54
CA ILE A 161 6.36 -6.30 -9.32
C ILE A 161 6.04 -7.17 -8.11
N ASP A 162 6.95 -7.18 -7.15
CA ASP A 162 6.70 -7.72 -5.82
C ASP A 162 6.08 -6.64 -4.93
N ASP A 163 5.16 -7.05 -4.05
CA ASP A 163 4.48 -6.16 -3.13
C ASP A 163 4.50 -6.70 -1.71
N MET A 164 4.64 -5.79 -0.75
CA MET A 164 4.60 -6.11 0.66
C MET A 164 3.82 -5.04 1.43
N HIS A 165 2.77 -5.47 2.12
CA HIS A 165 2.01 -4.58 2.98
C HIS A 165 2.80 -4.25 4.24
N ALA A 166 3.10 -2.97 4.44
CA ALA A 166 3.90 -2.44 5.53
C ALA A 166 3.02 -1.88 6.63
N TYR A 167 2.37 -2.75 7.37
CA TYR A 167 1.59 -2.32 8.51
C TYR A 167 2.45 -2.12 9.74
N TYR A 168 1.93 -1.35 10.63
CA TYR A 168 2.61 -0.77 11.75
C TYR A 168 2.94 -1.74 12.90
N ASN A 169 2.30 -2.89 12.99
CA ASN A 169 2.51 -3.83 14.09
C ASN A 169 3.99 -4.22 14.33
N TRP A 170 4.84 -4.15 13.32
CA TRP A 170 6.28 -4.32 13.50
C TRP A 170 6.94 -3.20 14.29
N TYR A 171 6.32 -2.02 14.35
CA TYR A 171 6.85 -0.86 15.07
C TYR A 171 6.73 -1.00 16.58
N ASP A 172 5.81 -1.81 17.07
CA ASP A 172 5.69 -2.14 18.48
C ASP A 172 6.97 -2.75 19.05
N TYR A 173 7.60 -3.57 18.25
CA TYR A 173 8.85 -4.22 18.61
C TYR A 173 10.02 -3.24 18.66
N SER A 174 9.88 -2.06 18.11
CA SER A 174 10.90 -1.01 18.15
C SER A 174 11.09 -0.40 19.56
N LEU A 175 10.19 -0.68 20.47
CA LEU A 175 10.41 -0.41 21.89
C LEU A 175 11.71 -1.05 22.40
N PHE A 176 12.13 -2.12 21.77
CA PHE A 176 13.33 -2.88 22.12
C PHE A 176 14.32 -2.79 20.95
N ARG A 177 14.94 -1.76 20.66
CA ARG A 177 16.05 -1.47 19.73
C ARG A 177 16.64 -2.59 18.85
N PHE A 178 16.12 -3.81 18.91
CA PHE A 178 16.67 -5.01 18.27
C PHE A 178 16.06 -5.32 16.91
N PHE A 179 15.00 -4.64 16.51
CA PHE A 179 14.17 -5.03 15.39
C PHE A 179 14.47 -4.32 14.08
N ASN A 180 15.42 -3.43 14.08
CA ASN A 180 15.91 -2.76 12.89
C ASN A 180 16.24 -3.77 11.76
N GLY A 181 17.00 -4.81 12.09
CA GLY A 181 17.37 -5.84 11.13
C GLY A 181 16.21 -6.69 10.61
N GLU A 182 15.12 -6.84 11.37
CA GLU A 182 13.95 -7.58 10.90
C GLU A 182 13.16 -6.80 9.84
N PHE A 183 13.01 -5.49 10.02
CA PHE A 183 12.38 -4.63 9.02
C PHE A 183 13.15 -4.70 7.69
N GLN A 184 14.46 -4.51 7.72
CA GLN A 184 15.33 -4.59 6.54
C GLN A 184 15.32 -5.97 5.87
N LYS A 185 15.21 -7.05 6.65
CA LYS A 185 15.08 -8.41 6.09
C LYS A 185 13.76 -8.61 5.34
N ARG A 186 12.69 -8.01 5.81
CA ARG A 186 11.37 -8.10 5.17
C ARG A 186 11.34 -7.34 3.87
N PHE A 187 11.86 -6.11 3.88
CA PHE A 187 11.95 -5.24 2.71
C PHE A 187 13.27 -5.48 1.98
N LYS A 188 13.39 -6.62 1.34
CA LYS A 188 14.56 -6.93 0.52
C LYS A 188 14.12 -7.25 -0.90
N MET A 189 14.35 -6.29 -1.78
CA MET A 189 14.28 -6.50 -3.22
C MET A 189 15.28 -7.57 -3.63
N VAL A 190 14.87 -8.54 -4.47
CA VAL A 190 15.72 -9.62 -4.94
C VAL A 190 15.89 -9.52 -6.45
N ASP A 191 14.88 -9.91 -7.23
CA ASP A 191 14.99 -10.01 -8.68
C ASP A 191 14.12 -9.00 -9.42
N ARG A 192 13.18 -8.37 -8.72
CA ARG A 192 12.23 -7.42 -9.30
C ARG A 192 11.94 -6.28 -8.33
N PRO A 193 11.39 -5.15 -8.80
CA PRO A 193 11.02 -4.05 -7.94
C PRO A 193 10.09 -4.50 -6.81
N LEU A 194 10.41 -4.12 -5.58
CA LEU A 194 9.57 -4.32 -4.41
C LEU A 194 8.92 -3.01 -4.02
N ILE A 195 7.62 -3.01 -3.92
CA ILE A 195 6.83 -1.86 -3.48
C ILE A 195 6.02 -2.21 -2.23
N SER A 196 5.51 -1.19 -1.55
CA SER A 196 4.45 -1.34 -0.56
C SER A 196 3.20 -0.62 -1.06
N GLN A 197 2.18 -1.37 -1.44
CA GLN A 197 0.91 -0.82 -1.87
C GLN A 197 -0.05 -0.52 -0.71
N GLU A 198 0.29 -0.99 0.48
CA GLU A 198 -0.44 -0.65 1.69
C GLU A 198 0.55 -0.34 2.80
N MET A 199 0.53 0.90 3.25
CA MET A 199 1.39 1.40 4.32
C MET A 199 0.53 2.11 5.34
N SER A 200 0.63 1.67 6.60
CA SER A 200 -0.09 2.24 7.75
C SER A 200 -1.60 2.26 7.58
N THR A 201 -2.29 2.14 8.66
CA THR A 201 -3.74 2.23 8.70
C THR A 201 -4.19 3.19 9.78
N GLY A 202 -5.45 3.47 9.79
CA GLY A 202 -6.16 4.22 10.79
C GLY A 202 -7.43 4.72 10.13
N TYR A 203 -8.54 4.52 10.80
CA TYR A 203 -9.82 4.86 10.22
C TYR A 203 -10.58 5.76 11.19
N PRO A 204 -10.18 7.01 11.29
CA PRO A 204 -10.95 7.98 12.03
C PRO A 204 -12.33 8.15 11.39
N ASN A 205 -13.31 8.43 12.22
CA ASN A 205 -14.62 8.83 11.76
C ASN A 205 -14.52 10.11 10.93
N ASN A 206 -15.22 10.13 9.82
CA ASN A 206 -15.21 11.23 8.84
C ASN A 206 -15.60 12.61 9.43
N GLU A 207 -16.37 12.63 10.51
CA GLU A 207 -16.87 13.89 11.11
C GLU A 207 -16.13 14.21 12.43
N THR A 208 -15.91 13.21 13.24
CA THR A 208 -15.46 13.39 14.62
C THR A 208 -13.98 13.06 14.85
N GLY A 209 -13.38 12.27 13.98
CA GLY A 209 -11.99 11.80 14.13
C GLY A 209 -11.80 10.62 15.11
N HIS A 210 -12.86 10.15 15.75
CA HIS A 210 -12.76 8.97 16.62
C HIS A 210 -12.42 7.71 15.84
N PRO A 211 -11.72 6.73 16.43
CA PRO A 211 -11.52 5.44 15.79
C PRO A 211 -12.86 4.75 15.53
N THR A 212 -13.07 4.25 14.31
CA THR A 212 -14.35 3.68 13.87
C THR A 212 -14.48 2.18 14.09
N ARG A 213 -13.34 1.48 14.24
CA ARG A 213 -13.31 0.02 14.41
C ARG A 213 -12.18 -0.40 15.32
N SER A 214 -12.43 -1.39 16.16
CA SER A 214 -11.44 -1.92 17.11
C SER A 214 -10.21 -2.56 16.42
N TYR A 215 -10.39 -3.26 15.28
CA TYR A 215 -9.27 -3.89 14.61
C TYR A 215 -8.24 -2.89 14.06
N GLN A 216 -8.61 -1.65 13.88
CA GLN A 216 -7.70 -0.59 13.46
C GLN A 216 -6.75 -0.17 14.58
N LEU A 217 -7.18 -0.33 15.81
CA LEU A 217 -6.30 -0.22 16.96
C LEU A 217 -5.28 -1.36 16.97
N ILE A 218 -5.66 -2.55 16.50
CA ILE A 218 -4.75 -3.70 16.35
C ILE A 218 -3.67 -3.40 15.31
N HIS A 219 -4.02 -2.81 14.17
CA HIS A 219 -3.06 -2.51 13.10
C HIS A 219 -2.10 -1.37 13.45
N GLN A 220 -2.48 -0.48 14.36
CA GLN A 220 -1.65 0.64 14.78
C GLN A 220 -1.06 0.48 16.19
N ASN A 221 -1.61 -0.45 16.97
CA ASN A 221 -1.23 -0.68 18.37
C ASN A 221 -1.02 0.61 19.17
N PRO A 222 -1.93 1.60 19.09
CA PRO A 222 -1.73 2.90 19.70
C PRO A 222 -1.57 2.81 21.22
N GLN A 223 -2.13 1.76 21.84
CA GLN A 223 -1.99 1.50 23.27
C GLN A 223 -0.54 1.26 23.70
N SER A 224 0.32 0.81 22.80
CA SER A 224 1.76 0.65 23.08
C SER A 224 2.50 1.98 23.19
N LEU A 225 1.91 3.04 22.68
CA LEU A 225 2.51 4.38 22.64
C LEU A 225 1.89 5.35 23.65
N ILE A 226 0.57 5.32 23.78
CA ILE A 226 -0.18 6.28 24.62
C ILE A 226 -1.08 5.59 25.65
N GLY A 227 -0.93 4.27 25.83
CA GLY A 227 -1.74 3.52 26.78
C GLY A 227 -3.24 3.59 26.47
N TYR A 228 -4.05 3.67 27.52
CA TYR A 228 -5.51 3.66 27.40
C TYR A 228 -6.12 4.95 26.83
N GLU A 229 -5.37 6.03 26.71
CA GLU A 229 -5.85 7.26 26.07
C GLU A 229 -6.30 7.05 24.63
N CYS A 230 -5.79 6.01 23.94
CA CYS A 230 -6.25 5.66 22.61
C CYS A 230 -7.74 5.27 22.53
N TYR A 231 -8.34 4.94 23.67
CA TYR A 231 -9.76 4.58 23.79
C TYR A 231 -10.63 5.72 24.33
N ASP A 232 -10.07 6.91 24.49
CA ASP A 232 -10.85 8.09 24.87
C ASP A 232 -11.63 8.61 23.66
N PHE A 233 -12.86 8.15 23.53
CA PHE A 233 -13.76 8.57 22.46
C PHE A 233 -14.32 9.98 22.64
N SER A 234 -14.08 10.63 23.78
CA SER A 234 -14.41 12.04 23.97
C SER A 234 -13.35 12.99 23.41
N ASN A 235 -12.12 12.50 23.28
CA ASN A 235 -10.99 13.24 22.72
C ASN A 235 -10.21 12.40 21.70
N PRO A 236 -10.53 12.51 20.41
CA PRO A 236 -9.86 11.74 19.38
C PRO A 236 -8.41 12.15 19.10
N GLN A 237 -7.94 13.26 19.67
CA GLN A 237 -6.65 13.86 19.32
C GLN A 237 -5.48 12.93 19.60
N SER A 238 -5.51 12.20 20.73
CA SER A 238 -4.47 11.22 21.06
C SER A 238 -4.37 10.12 19.99
N PHE A 239 -5.51 9.59 19.55
CA PHE A 239 -5.54 8.60 18.45
C PHE A 239 -5.03 9.19 17.12
N LEU A 240 -5.48 10.37 16.75
CA LEU A 240 -5.05 11.04 15.51
C LEU A 240 -3.57 11.37 15.50
N ASN A 241 -3.01 11.76 16.65
CA ASN A 241 -1.58 12.03 16.81
C ASN A 241 -0.75 10.74 16.69
N VAL A 242 -1.21 9.63 17.26
CA VAL A 242 -0.55 8.32 17.10
C VAL A 242 -0.59 7.88 15.65
N GLN A 243 -1.73 7.98 15.00
CA GLN A 243 -1.85 7.67 13.57
C GLN A 243 -0.85 8.49 12.73
N ALA A 244 -0.78 9.78 12.98
CA ALA A 244 0.13 10.68 12.27
C ALA A 244 1.60 10.29 12.50
N PHE A 245 1.97 10.09 13.76
CA PHE A 245 3.32 9.73 14.15
C PHE A 245 3.78 8.43 13.47
N ILE A 246 2.97 7.38 13.60
CA ILE A 246 3.29 6.06 13.06
C ILE A 246 3.37 6.08 11.53
N THR A 247 2.41 6.73 10.87
CA THR A 247 2.38 6.80 9.41
C THR A 247 3.61 7.54 8.88
N GLY A 248 3.98 8.65 9.51
CA GLY A 248 5.18 9.39 9.17
C GLY A 248 6.45 8.57 9.36
N GLU A 249 6.63 7.96 10.53
CA GLU A 249 7.80 7.13 10.84
C GLU A 249 7.93 5.92 9.92
N LEU A 250 6.81 5.28 9.58
CA LEU A 250 6.80 4.15 8.66
C LEU A 250 7.19 4.57 7.24
N ALA A 251 6.68 5.69 6.75
CA ALA A 251 7.07 6.24 5.46
C ALA A 251 8.56 6.59 5.42
N GLU A 252 9.09 7.22 6.48
CA GLU A 252 10.51 7.52 6.60
C GLU A 252 11.36 6.25 6.65
N ALA A 253 10.94 5.22 7.40
CA ALA A 253 11.64 3.94 7.48
C ALA A 253 11.71 3.23 6.12
N LEU A 254 10.64 3.25 5.34
CA LEU A 254 10.63 2.70 3.97
C LEU A 254 11.55 3.51 3.05
N ARG A 255 11.55 4.82 3.15
CA ARG A 255 12.44 5.68 2.35
C ARG A 255 13.92 5.55 2.75
N ARG A 256 14.23 5.29 4.02
CA ARG A 256 15.60 4.95 4.44
C ARG A 256 16.10 3.63 3.84
N SER A 257 15.18 2.79 3.38
CA SER A 257 15.45 1.48 2.75
C SER A 257 15.22 1.54 1.23
N ASN A 258 15.50 2.68 0.59
CA ASN A 258 15.23 2.91 -0.83
C ASN A 258 16.04 2.00 -1.77
N ASP A 259 17.14 1.43 -1.32
CA ASP A 259 17.87 0.37 -2.02
C ASP A 259 17.16 -0.99 -1.99
N GLN A 260 16.14 -1.12 -1.15
CA GLN A 260 15.36 -2.35 -0.95
C GLN A 260 13.88 -2.21 -1.33
N ALA A 261 13.38 -1.00 -1.45
CA ALA A 261 11.98 -0.71 -1.79
C ALA A 261 11.91 0.37 -2.85
N SER A 262 11.20 0.08 -3.95
CA SER A 262 11.08 0.97 -5.12
C SER A 262 9.94 1.97 -5.01
N GLY A 263 9.03 1.80 -4.07
CA GLY A 263 7.89 2.70 -3.91
C GLY A 263 7.03 2.38 -2.70
N ILE A 264 6.31 3.38 -2.25
CA ILE A 264 5.38 3.28 -1.13
C ILE A 264 4.05 3.95 -1.48
N MET A 265 2.96 3.32 -1.11
CA MET A 265 1.61 3.84 -1.22
C MET A 265 0.91 3.75 0.12
N HIS A 266 0.03 4.68 0.33
CA HIS A 266 -0.75 4.77 1.56
C HIS A 266 -1.95 3.83 1.57
N PHE A 267 -2.40 3.49 2.78
CA PHE A 267 -3.69 2.86 3.03
C PHE A 267 -4.36 3.48 4.28
N ALA A 268 -5.43 4.25 4.10
CA ALA A 268 -6.07 4.65 2.88
C ALA A 268 -6.30 6.17 2.90
N LEU A 269 -6.09 6.83 1.76
CA LEU A 269 -6.13 8.30 1.65
C LEU A 269 -7.38 8.93 2.27
N LEU A 270 -8.56 8.42 1.98
CA LEU A 270 -9.83 8.97 2.48
C LEU A 270 -9.91 9.04 4.01
N THR A 271 -9.18 8.18 4.71
CA THR A 271 -9.19 8.13 6.17
C THR A 271 -8.32 9.21 6.82
N TRP A 272 -7.64 10.02 6.04
CA TRP A 272 -6.78 11.10 6.53
C TRP A 272 -7.43 12.46 6.48
N PHE A 273 -8.73 12.48 6.15
CA PHE A 273 -9.51 13.72 6.02
C PHE A 273 -10.86 13.62 6.73
N ARG A 274 -11.33 14.78 7.17
CA ARG A 274 -12.71 14.98 7.59
C ARG A 274 -13.54 15.42 6.39
N GLN A 275 -14.85 15.23 6.49
CA GLN A 275 -15.84 15.71 5.51
C GLN A 275 -15.53 15.27 4.08
N VAL A 276 -15.10 14.02 3.92
CA VAL A 276 -14.55 13.47 2.67
C VAL A 276 -15.54 13.40 1.51
N TYR A 277 -16.81 13.68 1.74
CA TYR A 277 -17.85 13.70 0.70
C TYR A 277 -18.26 15.11 0.26
N ASP A 278 -17.69 16.15 0.86
CA ASP A 278 -17.95 17.54 0.52
C ASP A 278 -16.64 18.24 0.18
N TYR A 279 -16.40 18.46 -1.12
CA TYR A 279 -15.13 19.02 -1.60
C TYR A 279 -14.84 20.43 -1.07
N GLN A 280 -15.86 21.15 -0.59
CA GLN A 280 -15.71 22.49 0.00
C GLN A 280 -15.37 22.46 1.49
N LYS A 281 -15.54 21.31 2.15
CA LYS A 281 -15.36 21.15 3.59
C LYS A 281 -14.28 20.15 3.98
N ILE A 282 -13.59 19.54 3.00
CA ILE A 282 -12.51 18.59 3.28
C ILE A 282 -11.43 19.25 4.14
N GLU A 283 -11.14 18.65 5.28
CA GLU A 283 -10.08 19.06 6.20
C GLU A 283 -9.11 17.93 6.48
N PRO A 284 -7.79 18.14 6.32
CA PRO A 284 -6.80 17.13 6.63
C PRO A 284 -6.70 16.83 8.13
N TYR A 285 -6.58 15.55 8.48
CA TYR A 285 -6.12 15.10 9.79
C TYR A 285 -4.59 15.23 9.94
N PRO A 286 -4.03 15.17 11.16
CA PRO A 286 -2.59 15.26 11.39
C PRO A 286 -1.75 14.30 10.55
N THR A 287 -2.28 13.12 10.23
CA THR A 287 -1.64 12.09 9.39
C THR A 287 -1.24 12.62 8.01
N TYR A 288 -2.09 13.42 7.37
CA TYR A 288 -1.76 14.02 6.07
C TYR A 288 -0.49 14.89 6.15
N TYR A 289 -0.37 15.70 7.19
CA TYR A 289 0.81 16.58 7.35
C TYR A 289 2.07 15.80 7.73
N ALA A 290 1.93 14.73 8.52
CA ALA A 290 3.04 13.85 8.84
C ALA A 290 3.58 13.18 7.57
N LEU A 291 2.69 12.66 6.73
CA LEU A 291 3.06 12.04 5.46
C LEU A 291 3.65 13.05 4.47
N LYS A 292 3.06 14.24 4.39
CA LYS A 292 3.62 15.34 3.56
C LYS A 292 5.07 15.65 3.92
N ARG A 293 5.43 15.64 5.21
CA ARG A 293 6.82 15.81 5.65
C ARG A 293 7.69 14.61 5.30
N ALA A 294 7.19 13.40 5.56
CA ALA A 294 7.93 12.18 5.29
C ALA A 294 8.18 11.95 3.78
N LEU A 295 7.35 12.49 2.90
CA LEU A 295 7.45 12.37 1.44
C LEU A 295 8.07 13.59 0.75
N GLN A 296 8.75 14.47 1.47
CA GLN A 296 9.51 15.56 0.82
C GLN A 296 10.59 14.98 -0.09
N SER A 297 10.83 15.61 -1.23
CA SER A 297 11.85 15.17 -2.19
C SER A 297 13.25 15.09 -1.56
N ILE A 298 13.56 15.96 -0.60
CA ILE A 298 14.75 15.88 0.23
C ILE A 298 14.29 15.61 1.67
N LEU A 299 14.67 14.46 2.23
CA LEU A 299 14.32 14.08 3.58
C LEU A 299 15.57 13.85 4.42
N VAL A 300 15.63 14.49 5.59
CA VAL A 300 16.61 14.16 6.65
C VAL A 300 15.87 13.34 7.70
N SER A 301 16.28 12.11 7.91
CA SER A 301 15.59 11.15 8.77
C SER A 301 16.55 10.47 9.73
N ALA A 302 16.17 10.44 11.01
CA ALA A 302 16.92 9.74 12.05
C ALA A 302 16.39 8.31 12.22
N GLU A 303 17.29 7.34 12.23
CA GLU A 303 16.94 5.94 12.50
C GLU A 303 16.79 5.71 14.00
N LEU A 304 15.60 5.98 14.53
CA LEU A 304 15.28 5.81 15.93
C LEU A 304 14.29 4.67 16.14
N TRP A 305 14.82 3.49 16.47
CA TRP A 305 14.02 2.29 16.71
C TRP A 305 13.59 2.13 18.17
N GLY A 306 14.33 2.70 19.10
CA GLY A 306 13.98 2.71 20.53
C GLY A 306 13.37 4.04 20.94
N ARG A 307 12.30 3.99 21.75
CA ARG A 307 11.60 5.18 22.24
C ARG A 307 11.80 5.43 23.72
N ASN A 308 12.09 4.36 24.44
CA ASN A 308 12.35 4.41 25.85
C ASN A 308 13.85 4.40 26.09
N LEU A 309 14.37 5.48 26.64
CA LEU A 309 15.78 5.68 26.91
C LEU A 309 15.95 5.99 28.40
N TYR A 310 17.03 5.49 28.98
CA TYR A 310 17.39 5.85 30.34
C TYR A 310 18.11 7.19 30.35
N GLY A 311 17.87 7.98 31.40
CA GLY A 311 18.56 9.25 31.58
C GLY A 311 20.09 9.07 31.58
N GLY A 312 20.79 9.85 30.75
CA GLY A 312 22.24 9.75 30.56
C GLY A 312 22.72 8.64 29.58
N GLU A 313 21.82 7.84 29.04
CA GLU A 313 22.16 6.84 28.05
C GLU A 313 22.63 7.49 26.74
N LYS A 314 23.70 6.96 26.14
CA LYS A 314 24.13 7.35 24.78
C LYS A 314 23.50 6.41 23.78
N LEU A 315 22.66 6.95 22.89
CA LEU A 315 22.05 6.20 21.81
C LEU A 315 22.78 6.51 20.50
N PRO A 316 23.59 5.57 19.97
CA PRO A 316 24.11 5.73 18.62
C PRO A 316 22.93 5.62 17.64
N THR A 317 22.81 6.60 16.75
CA THR A 317 21.80 6.60 15.69
C THR A 317 22.43 6.95 14.37
N ARG A 318 21.78 6.54 13.28
CA ARG A 318 22.14 6.96 11.93
C ARG A 318 21.20 8.07 11.47
N ILE A 319 21.78 9.03 10.79
CA ILE A 319 21.03 10.06 10.09
C ILE A 319 21.13 9.75 8.60
N TYR A 320 20.00 9.65 7.96
CA TYR A 320 19.89 9.45 6.52
C TYR A 320 19.47 10.73 5.85
N VAL A 321 20.06 10.98 4.69
CA VAL A 321 19.58 12.00 3.76
C VAL A 321 19.10 11.27 2.53
N VAL A 322 17.79 11.32 2.29
CA VAL A 322 17.16 10.74 1.10
C VAL A 322 16.94 11.86 0.10
N ASN A 323 17.45 11.69 -1.12
CA ASN A 323 17.33 12.65 -2.20
C ASN A 323 16.57 12.00 -3.37
N ASP A 324 15.30 12.31 -3.49
CA ASP A 324 14.42 11.85 -4.56
C ASP A 324 14.06 13.01 -5.52
N ARG A 325 15.01 13.94 -5.73
CA ARG A 325 14.79 15.04 -6.67
C ARG A 325 14.77 14.53 -8.10
N GLU A 326 13.79 14.98 -8.87
CA GLU A 326 13.61 14.59 -10.28
C GLU A 326 14.78 15.04 -11.19
N ASP A 327 15.47 16.11 -10.81
CA ASP A 327 16.59 16.65 -11.57
C ASP A 327 17.91 15.87 -11.38
N GLY A 328 17.92 14.86 -10.51
CA GLY A 328 19.09 14.03 -10.24
C GLY A 328 20.31 14.77 -9.69
N THR A 329 20.14 16.01 -9.21
CA THR A 329 21.27 16.79 -8.68
C THR A 329 21.66 16.33 -7.29
N ASP A 330 22.96 16.17 -7.07
CA ASP A 330 23.52 15.88 -5.74
C ASP A 330 23.31 17.06 -4.78
N LEU A 331 23.14 16.70 -3.51
CA LEU A 331 23.13 17.68 -2.42
C LEU A 331 24.58 18.09 -2.12
N LYS A 332 24.80 19.40 -2.04
CA LYS A 332 26.09 19.96 -1.65
C LYS A 332 26.13 20.27 -0.17
#